data_9a5ddf60019358b588547fb272a6bacd
#
_entry.id   9a5ddf60019358b588547fb272a6bacd
#
_cell.length_a   1.000
_cell.length_b   1.000
_cell.length_c   1.000
_cell.angle_alpha   90.00
_cell.angle_beta   90.00
_cell.angle_gamma   90.00
#
_symmetry.space_group_name_H-M   'P 1'
#
loop_
_entity.id
_entity.type
_entity.pdbx_description
1 polymer ?
#
loop_
_entity_poly.entity_id
_entity_poly.type
_entity_poly.pdbx_seq_one_letter_code
_entity_poly.pdbx_strand_id
1 'polypeptide(L)'
;MRDFLHPEFILFGNDDDWALKKTKKFYKTITHAPVFETTIENAELIKVTYNTFISTKLAFSNTVMEMCHKLPNTNCDDVMNALAMGTDRILAESYWSGGMGDGGGCHPRDNIALSWLSRELNLSHDWFDNIMKQREKQTDWLCDLVEEHCEDKKILILGKSFKSETNITTGSPSILLKNIL
;
A
#
# COMPACT_ATOMS: atom_id res chain seq x y z
N MET A 1 -20.02 10.27 -16.89
CA MET A 1 -21.34 10.68 -16.34
C MET A 1 -21.88 9.72 -15.28
N ARG A 2 -21.79 8.38 -15.48
CA ARG A 2 -22.24 7.38 -14.50
C ARG A 2 -21.58 7.58 -13.13
N ASP A 3 -20.26 7.69 -13.08
CA ASP A 3 -19.48 7.82 -11.84
C ASP A 3 -19.75 9.13 -11.07
N PHE A 4 -20.21 10.17 -11.78
CA PHE A 4 -20.65 11.42 -11.15
C PHE A 4 -22.00 11.27 -10.45
N LEU A 5 -22.91 10.50 -11.02
CA LEU A 5 -24.25 10.29 -10.45
C LEU A 5 -24.28 9.16 -9.40
N HIS A 6 -23.37 8.19 -9.53
CA HIS A 6 -23.27 7.01 -8.68
C HIS A 6 -21.82 6.79 -8.24
N PRO A 7 -21.21 7.76 -7.52
CA PRO A 7 -19.85 7.59 -7.02
C PRO A 7 -19.83 6.60 -5.85
N GLU A 8 -18.69 5.93 -5.65
CA GLU A 8 -18.46 5.09 -4.47
C GLU A 8 -18.47 5.93 -3.18
N PHE A 9 -17.89 7.11 -3.24
CA PHE A 9 -17.91 8.13 -2.19
C PHE A 9 -17.72 9.52 -2.79
N ILE A 10 -18.03 10.56 -1.99
CA ILE A 10 -17.76 11.96 -2.33
C ILE A 10 -16.64 12.44 -1.42
N LEU A 11 -15.61 13.02 -1.99
CA LEU A 11 -14.48 13.58 -1.27
C LEU A 11 -14.60 15.11 -1.21
N PHE A 12 -14.60 15.66 0.01
CA PHE A 12 -14.53 17.10 0.24
C PHE A 12 -13.24 17.47 0.97
N GLY A 13 -12.39 18.27 0.33
CA GLY A 13 -11.37 19.04 0.99
C GLY A 13 -11.90 20.44 1.27
N ASN A 14 -11.82 20.90 2.52
CA ASN A 14 -12.34 22.20 2.87
C ASN A 14 -11.56 22.85 4.03
N ASP A 15 -11.61 24.18 4.07
CA ASP A 15 -11.14 25.06 5.13
C ASP A 15 -12.24 26.05 5.60
N ASP A 16 -13.47 25.91 5.09
CA ASP A 16 -14.62 26.76 5.38
C ASP A 16 -15.88 25.91 5.58
N ASP A 17 -16.36 25.85 6.83
CA ASP A 17 -17.53 25.07 7.23
C ASP A 17 -18.82 25.53 6.54
N TRP A 18 -18.96 26.82 6.25
CA TRP A 18 -20.14 27.34 5.56
C TRP A 18 -20.16 26.86 4.09
N ALA A 19 -19.02 26.95 3.40
CA ALA A 19 -18.87 26.46 2.03
C ALA A 19 -19.14 24.96 1.96
N LEU A 20 -18.55 24.18 2.88
CA LEU A 20 -18.77 22.74 3.00
C LEU A 20 -20.26 22.40 3.16
N LYS A 21 -20.95 23.06 4.09
CA LYS A 21 -22.39 22.84 4.35
C LYS A 21 -23.23 23.10 3.12
N LYS A 22 -22.93 24.15 2.35
CA LYS A 22 -23.64 24.49 1.10
C LYS A 22 -23.38 23.44 0.02
N THR A 23 -22.14 23.03 -0.16
CA THR A 23 -21.73 22.04 -1.15
C THR A 23 -22.34 20.67 -0.83
N LYS A 24 -22.31 20.23 0.43
CA LYS A 24 -22.96 18.99 0.86
C LYS A 24 -24.47 19.01 0.58
N LYS A 25 -25.16 20.13 0.86
CA LYS A 25 -26.59 20.27 0.55
C LYS A 25 -26.86 20.13 -0.95
N PHE A 26 -26.00 20.70 -1.80
CA PHE A 26 -26.11 20.56 -3.24
C PHE A 26 -25.90 19.09 -3.68
N TYR A 27 -24.83 18.45 -3.27
CA TYR A 27 -24.53 17.06 -3.68
C TYR A 27 -25.59 16.05 -3.19
N LYS A 28 -26.22 16.28 -2.04
CA LYS A 28 -27.35 15.45 -1.57
C LYS A 28 -28.56 15.45 -2.51
N THR A 29 -28.68 16.42 -3.41
CA THR A 29 -29.73 16.42 -4.45
C THR A 29 -29.39 15.53 -5.64
N ILE A 30 -28.12 15.11 -5.74
CA ILE A 30 -27.59 14.33 -6.88
C ILE A 30 -27.37 12.87 -6.48
N THR A 31 -26.83 12.62 -5.29
CA THR A 31 -26.46 11.27 -4.84
C THR A 31 -26.55 11.10 -3.33
N HIS A 32 -26.71 9.86 -2.88
CA HIS A 32 -26.69 9.45 -1.47
C HIS A 32 -25.39 8.73 -1.09
N ALA A 33 -24.35 8.80 -1.93
CA ALA A 33 -23.05 8.20 -1.64
C ALA A 33 -22.47 8.73 -0.32
N PRO A 34 -21.68 7.92 0.41
CA PRO A 34 -21.01 8.35 1.62
C PRO A 34 -20.06 9.52 1.34
N VAL A 35 -19.89 10.37 2.33
CA VAL A 35 -19.05 11.57 2.23
C VAL A 35 -17.83 11.40 3.11
N PHE A 36 -16.65 11.64 2.56
CA PHE A 36 -15.40 11.75 3.29
C PHE A 36 -14.95 13.21 3.31
N GLU A 37 -14.76 13.77 4.53
CA GLU A 37 -14.41 15.17 4.75
C GLU A 37 -12.99 15.26 5.34
N THR A 38 -12.18 16.15 4.78
CA THR A 38 -10.79 16.32 5.19
C THR A 38 -10.26 17.71 4.79
N THR A 39 -8.97 17.98 5.03
CA THR A 39 -8.32 19.20 4.54
C THR A 39 -8.19 19.19 3.01
N ILE A 40 -7.95 20.36 2.42
CA ILE A 40 -7.75 20.50 0.97
C ILE A 40 -6.54 19.66 0.53
N GLU A 41 -5.42 19.75 1.24
CA GLU A 41 -4.19 19.05 0.94
C GLU A 41 -4.37 17.53 0.98
N ASN A 42 -5.09 17.03 1.97
CA ASN A 42 -5.42 15.60 2.05
C ASN A 42 -6.31 15.17 0.88
N ALA A 43 -7.31 15.97 0.50
CA ALA A 43 -8.20 15.65 -0.61
C ALA A 43 -7.43 15.58 -1.94
N GLU A 44 -6.51 16.51 -2.17
CA GLU A 44 -5.63 16.51 -3.34
C GLU A 44 -4.76 15.25 -3.35
N LEU A 45 -4.12 14.91 -2.22
CA LEU A 45 -3.29 13.72 -2.10
C LEU A 45 -4.10 12.43 -2.30
N ILE A 46 -5.28 12.32 -1.69
CA ILE A 46 -6.18 11.18 -1.86
C ILE A 46 -6.52 10.98 -3.33
N LYS A 47 -6.86 12.05 -4.04
CA LYS A 47 -7.22 11.97 -5.46
C LYS A 47 -6.08 11.43 -6.33
N VAL A 48 -4.85 11.89 -6.13
CA VAL A 48 -3.71 11.43 -6.95
C VAL A 48 -3.25 10.03 -6.56
N THR A 49 -3.21 9.71 -5.26
CA THR A 49 -2.83 8.38 -4.77
C THR A 49 -3.85 7.30 -5.16
N TYR A 50 -5.13 7.60 -5.22
CA TYR A 50 -6.16 6.69 -5.72
C TYR A 50 -5.84 6.21 -7.15
N ASN A 51 -5.56 7.14 -8.06
CA ASN A 51 -5.20 6.78 -9.43
C ASN A 51 -3.85 6.04 -9.53
N THR A 52 -2.87 6.45 -8.72
CA THR A 52 -1.55 5.80 -8.68
C THR A 52 -1.66 4.36 -8.18
N PHE A 53 -2.53 4.09 -7.19
CA PHE A 53 -2.76 2.73 -6.72
C PHE A 53 -3.41 1.84 -7.79
N ILE A 54 -4.35 2.39 -8.58
CA ILE A 54 -4.89 1.67 -9.75
C ILE A 54 -3.77 1.34 -10.75
N SER A 55 -2.89 2.30 -11.03
CA SER A 55 -1.71 2.07 -11.89
C SER A 55 -0.78 0.99 -11.34
N THR A 56 -0.59 0.94 -10.02
CA THR A 56 0.19 -0.10 -9.34
C THR A 56 -0.43 -1.49 -9.53
N LYS A 57 -1.75 -1.61 -9.39
CA LYS A 57 -2.47 -2.87 -9.67
C LYS A 57 -2.31 -3.32 -11.12
N LEU A 58 -2.42 -2.38 -12.06
CA LEU A 58 -2.22 -2.67 -13.49
C LEU A 58 -0.77 -3.11 -13.79
N ALA A 59 0.22 -2.41 -13.22
CA ALA A 59 1.63 -2.77 -13.38
C ALA A 59 1.93 -4.18 -12.82
N PHE A 60 1.40 -4.50 -11.64
CA PHE A 60 1.50 -5.84 -11.07
C PHE A 60 0.87 -6.89 -11.99
N SER A 61 -0.36 -6.66 -12.45
CA SER A 61 -1.07 -7.59 -13.34
C SER A 61 -0.31 -7.82 -14.65
N ASN A 62 0.26 -6.76 -15.23
CA ASN A 62 1.07 -6.85 -16.44
C ASN A 62 2.38 -7.63 -16.22
N THR A 63 3.02 -7.47 -15.05
CA THR A 63 4.20 -8.27 -14.69
C THR A 63 3.84 -9.76 -14.61
N VAL A 64 2.73 -10.09 -13.97
CA VAL A 64 2.24 -11.48 -13.90
C VAL A 64 1.87 -12.01 -15.28
N MET A 65 1.27 -11.19 -16.14
CA MET A 65 0.99 -11.55 -17.53
C MET A 65 2.28 -11.90 -18.30
N GLU A 66 3.34 -11.10 -18.17
CA GLU A 66 4.65 -11.41 -18.78
C GLU A 66 5.24 -12.72 -18.24
N MET A 67 5.14 -12.96 -16.93
CA MET A 67 5.58 -14.25 -16.33
C MET A 67 4.79 -15.43 -16.92
N CYS A 68 3.47 -15.33 -16.98
CA CYS A 68 2.63 -16.38 -17.56
C CYS A 68 2.92 -16.63 -19.04
N HIS A 69 3.28 -15.60 -19.79
CA HIS A 69 3.69 -15.76 -21.19
C HIS A 69 4.99 -16.56 -21.34
N LYS A 70 5.89 -16.48 -20.36
CA LYS A 70 7.21 -17.14 -20.38
C LYS A 70 7.23 -18.50 -19.65
N LEU A 71 6.24 -18.79 -18.82
CA LEU A 71 6.12 -20.04 -18.08
C LEU A 71 5.18 -21.01 -18.78
N PRO A 72 5.53 -22.29 -18.93
CA PRO A 72 4.62 -23.29 -19.48
C PRO A 72 3.45 -23.58 -18.53
N ASN A 73 2.31 -23.93 -19.08
CA ASN A 73 1.10 -24.35 -18.34
C ASN A 73 0.55 -23.31 -17.37
N THR A 74 0.80 -22.02 -17.61
CA THR A 74 0.22 -20.93 -16.83
C THR A 74 -0.73 -20.10 -17.69
N ASN A 75 -1.75 -19.52 -17.04
CA ASN A 75 -2.73 -18.63 -17.66
C ASN A 75 -2.91 -17.40 -16.77
N CYS A 76 -2.70 -16.21 -17.35
CA CYS A 76 -2.79 -14.96 -16.60
C CYS A 76 -4.21 -14.71 -16.07
N ASP A 77 -5.24 -15.01 -16.85
CA ASP A 77 -6.63 -14.77 -16.44
C ASP A 77 -7.01 -15.66 -15.25
N ASP A 78 -6.56 -16.91 -15.23
CA ASP A 78 -6.78 -17.81 -14.10
C ASP A 78 -6.11 -17.29 -12.84
N VAL A 79 -4.86 -16.83 -12.94
CA VAL A 79 -4.14 -16.24 -11.79
C VAL A 79 -4.83 -14.97 -11.29
N MET A 80 -5.18 -14.05 -12.18
CA MET A 80 -5.82 -12.79 -11.79
C MET A 80 -7.23 -13.00 -11.24
N ASN A 81 -8.02 -13.90 -11.83
CA ASN A 81 -9.36 -14.23 -11.33
C ASN A 81 -9.29 -14.85 -9.93
N ALA A 82 -8.32 -15.72 -9.65
CA ALA A 82 -8.11 -16.27 -8.32
C ALA A 82 -7.74 -15.19 -7.30
N LEU A 83 -6.83 -14.27 -7.65
CA LEU A 83 -6.47 -13.15 -6.79
C LEU A 83 -7.66 -12.20 -6.52
N ALA A 84 -8.52 -11.97 -7.51
CA ALA A 84 -9.72 -11.14 -7.35
C ALA A 84 -10.76 -11.73 -6.37
N MET A 85 -10.69 -13.03 -6.07
CA MET A 85 -11.51 -13.66 -5.03
C MET A 85 -11.03 -13.34 -3.59
N GLY A 86 -9.85 -12.76 -3.44
CA GLY A 86 -9.25 -12.42 -2.14
C GLY A 86 -9.86 -11.18 -1.50
N THR A 87 -11.14 -11.19 -1.18
CA THR A 87 -11.88 -10.01 -0.68
C THR A 87 -11.45 -9.57 0.71
N ASP A 88 -11.02 -10.49 1.58
CA ASP A 88 -10.71 -10.19 2.98
C ASP A 88 -9.33 -9.54 3.19
N ARG A 89 -8.43 -9.67 2.23
CA ARG A 89 -7.06 -9.13 2.32
C ARG A 89 -6.71 -8.18 1.17
N ILE A 90 -7.08 -8.53 -0.06
CA ILE A 90 -6.66 -7.80 -1.27
C ILE A 90 -7.61 -6.64 -1.58
N LEU A 91 -8.91 -6.82 -1.33
CA LEU A 91 -9.94 -5.83 -1.65
C LEU A 91 -10.52 -5.12 -0.42
N ALA A 92 -10.27 -5.63 0.80
CA ALA A 92 -10.79 -5.05 2.05
C ALA A 92 -9.95 -3.85 2.54
N GLU A 93 -10.38 -3.27 3.65
CA GLU A 93 -9.70 -2.15 4.33
C GLU A 93 -8.34 -2.53 4.96
N SER A 94 -8.03 -3.83 5.03
CA SER A 94 -6.77 -4.33 5.57
C SER A 94 -5.56 -3.79 4.79
N TYR A 95 -4.49 -3.46 5.53
CA TYR A 95 -3.21 -2.99 4.94
C TYR A 95 -3.23 -1.60 4.31
N TRP A 96 -4.22 -0.77 4.60
CA TRP A 96 -4.28 0.63 4.18
C TRP A 96 -3.73 1.62 5.22
N SER A 97 -3.05 1.13 6.24
CA SER A 97 -2.45 1.98 7.27
C SER A 97 -0.97 2.16 7.01
N GLY A 98 -0.51 3.40 7.03
CA GLY A 98 0.91 3.71 7.06
C GLY A 98 1.56 3.23 8.36
N GLY A 99 2.86 3.02 8.34
CA GLY A 99 3.63 2.57 9.49
C GLY A 99 4.91 1.86 9.09
N MET A 100 5.39 0.97 9.95
CA MET A 100 6.54 0.14 9.63
C MET A 100 6.21 -0.86 8.52
N GLY A 101 7.20 -1.19 7.71
CA GLY A 101 7.05 -2.11 6.58
C GLY A 101 6.54 -3.50 6.99
N ASP A 102 6.19 -4.30 5.99
CA ASP A 102 5.78 -5.69 6.17
C ASP A 102 6.86 -6.50 6.88
N GLY A 103 6.43 -7.53 7.59
CA GLY A 103 7.33 -8.38 8.36
C GLY A 103 6.96 -9.85 8.29
N GLY A 104 7.68 -10.64 9.08
CA GLY A 104 7.54 -12.09 9.10
C GLY A 104 8.28 -12.77 7.97
N GLY A 105 8.12 -14.08 7.87
CA GLY A 105 8.85 -14.89 6.90
C GLY A 105 8.23 -14.95 5.51
N CYS A 106 6.94 -14.68 5.36
CA CYS A 106 6.21 -14.93 4.11
C CYS A 106 6.45 -13.83 3.05
N HIS A 107 6.15 -12.56 3.39
CA HIS A 107 6.24 -11.47 2.42
C HIS A 107 7.64 -11.29 1.82
N PRO A 108 8.72 -11.15 2.63
CA PRO A 108 10.06 -11.04 2.06
C PRO A 108 10.47 -12.27 1.25
N ARG A 109 10.20 -13.48 1.77
CA ARG A 109 10.55 -14.73 1.08
C ARG A 109 9.92 -14.82 -0.31
N ASP A 110 8.63 -14.50 -0.41
CA ASP A 110 7.89 -14.62 -1.65
C ASP A 110 8.32 -13.53 -2.66
N ASN A 111 8.60 -12.31 -2.20
CA ASN A 111 9.18 -11.26 -3.05
C ASN A 111 10.59 -11.64 -3.54
N ILE A 112 11.44 -12.22 -2.69
CA ILE A 112 12.78 -12.71 -3.08
C ILE A 112 12.65 -13.82 -4.13
N ALA A 113 11.73 -14.77 -3.94
CA ALA A 113 11.50 -15.86 -4.89
C ALA A 113 11.02 -15.34 -6.25
N LEU A 114 10.07 -14.38 -6.26
CA LEU A 114 9.58 -13.77 -7.49
C LEU A 114 10.62 -12.87 -8.17
N SER A 115 11.48 -12.19 -7.41
CA SER A 115 12.60 -11.45 -7.96
C SER A 115 13.63 -12.39 -8.62
N TRP A 116 13.94 -13.53 -7.99
CA TRP A 116 14.78 -14.54 -8.61
C TRP A 116 14.15 -15.06 -9.91
N LEU A 117 12.86 -15.41 -9.88
CA LEU A 117 12.14 -15.88 -11.07
C LEU A 117 12.09 -14.81 -12.17
N SER A 118 11.94 -13.54 -11.83
CA SER A 118 12.00 -12.43 -12.79
C SER A 118 13.32 -12.41 -13.57
N ARG A 119 14.43 -12.66 -12.88
CA ARG A 119 15.75 -12.74 -13.51
C ARG A 119 15.90 -13.99 -14.37
N GLU A 120 15.47 -15.17 -13.89
CA GLU A 120 15.51 -16.43 -14.66
C GLU A 120 14.71 -16.34 -15.96
N LEU A 121 13.54 -15.69 -15.91
CA LEU A 121 12.67 -15.49 -17.07
C LEU A 121 13.08 -14.30 -17.95
N ASN A 122 14.09 -13.53 -17.54
CA ASN A 122 14.51 -12.31 -18.20
C ASN A 122 13.32 -11.37 -18.47
N LEU A 123 12.58 -11.03 -17.39
CA LEU A 123 11.46 -10.08 -17.46
C LEU A 123 11.98 -8.69 -17.80
N SER A 124 11.14 -7.86 -18.40
CA SER A 124 11.42 -6.47 -18.74
C SER A 124 11.76 -5.61 -17.53
N HIS A 125 11.28 -5.98 -16.34
CA HIS A 125 11.51 -5.27 -15.10
C HIS A 125 11.35 -6.19 -13.88
N ASP A 126 12.27 -6.08 -12.91
CA ASP A 126 12.17 -6.78 -11.61
C ASP A 126 11.41 -5.90 -10.60
N TRP A 127 10.09 -5.97 -10.65
CA TRP A 127 9.19 -5.23 -9.77
C TRP A 127 9.30 -5.67 -8.30
N PHE A 128 9.59 -6.94 -8.06
CA PHE A 128 9.66 -7.53 -6.73
C PHE A 128 10.90 -7.11 -5.96
N ASP A 129 12.04 -6.96 -6.64
CA ASP A 129 13.26 -6.37 -6.07
C ASP A 129 13.02 -4.91 -5.64
N ASN A 130 12.25 -4.15 -6.42
CA ASN A 130 11.90 -2.78 -6.03
C ASN A 130 11.01 -2.71 -4.79
N ILE A 131 10.09 -3.66 -4.58
CA ILE A 131 9.32 -3.74 -3.33
C ILE A 131 10.26 -3.95 -2.14
N MET A 132 11.23 -4.86 -2.27
CA MET A 132 12.20 -5.13 -1.21
C MET A 132 13.10 -3.92 -0.92
N LYS A 133 13.58 -3.25 -1.95
CA LYS A 133 14.35 -2.01 -1.82
C LYS A 133 13.55 -0.88 -1.16
N GLN A 134 12.28 -0.70 -1.55
CA GLN A 134 11.40 0.28 -0.93
C GLN A 134 11.22 0.03 0.57
N ARG A 135 11.04 -1.23 0.96
CA ARG A 135 10.91 -1.64 2.36
C ARG A 135 12.16 -1.27 3.18
N GLU A 136 13.36 -1.51 2.63
CA GLU A 136 14.63 -1.18 3.29
C GLU A 136 14.81 0.34 3.39
N LYS A 137 14.62 1.06 2.29
CA LYS A 137 14.72 2.52 2.26
C LYS A 137 13.73 3.23 3.18
N GLN A 138 12.54 2.68 3.37
CA GLN A 138 11.59 3.21 4.33
C GLN A 138 12.09 3.05 5.77
N THR A 139 12.83 1.98 6.09
CA THR A 139 13.43 1.81 7.41
C THR A 139 14.58 2.77 7.64
N ASP A 140 15.43 3.01 6.62
CA ASP A 140 16.47 4.05 6.67
C ASP A 140 15.86 5.41 6.97
N TRP A 141 14.81 5.81 6.24
CA TRP A 141 14.09 7.06 6.49
C TRP A 141 13.52 7.16 7.91
N LEU A 142 13.01 6.06 8.48
CA LEU A 142 12.54 6.04 9.87
C LEU A 142 13.69 6.23 10.86
N CYS A 143 14.88 5.72 10.56
CA CYS A 143 16.09 5.98 11.36
C CYS A 143 16.43 7.47 11.37
N ASP A 144 16.52 8.08 10.16
CA ASP A 144 16.80 9.51 10.01
C ASP A 144 15.79 10.35 10.83
N LEU A 145 14.51 10.00 10.76
CA LEU A 145 13.45 10.68 11.51
C LEU A 145 13.61 10.53 13.03
N VAL A 146 13.99 9.34 13.50
CA VAL A 146 14.26 9.09 14.91
C VAL A 146 15.49 9.89 15.37
N GLU A 147 16.56 9.91 14.61
CA GLU A 147 17.77 10.68 14.90
C GLU A 147 17.47 12.18 14.98
N GLU A 148 16.74 12.73 14.03
CA GLU A 148 16.32 14.13 14.00
C GLU A 148 15.55 14.56 15.27
N HIS A 149 14.69 13.68 15.80
CA HIS A 149 13.79 14.03 16.92
C HIS A 149 14.29 13.57 18.29
N CYS A 150 15.31 12.73 18.35
CA CYS A 150 15.77 12.07 19.56
C CYS A 150 17.22 12.38 19.94
N GLU A 151 17.76 13.53 19.54
CA GLU A 151 19.14 13.96 19.87
C GLU A 151 19.51 13.63 21.31
N ASP A 152 20.61 12.88 21.50
CA ASP A 152 21.18 12.47 22.81
C ASP A 152 20.21 11.76 23.78
N LYS A 153 19.05 11.28 23.31
CA LYS A 153 18.07 10.57 24.13
C LYS A 153 18.18 9.05 23.95
N LYS A 154 17.84 8.34 25.01
CA LYS A 154 17.68 6.89 24.93
C LYS A 154 16.40 6.55 24.18
N ILE A 155 16.52 5.76 23.12
CA ILE A 155 15.42 5.31 22.29
C ILE A 155 14.91 3.98 22.82
N LEU A 156 13.61 3.87 23.05
CA LEU A 156 12.94 2.62 23.41
C LEU A 156 12.00 2.20 22.28
N ILE A 157 12.31 1.08 21.63
CA ILE A 157 11.45 0.47 20.62
C ILE A 157 10.56 -0.55 21.31
N LEU A 158 9.23 -0.33 21.26
CA LEU A 158 8.25 -1.22 21.87
C LEU A 158 7.84 -2.30 20.87
N GLY A 159 7.99 -3.57 21.31
CA GLY A 159 7.66 -4.75 20.51
C GLY A 159 8.84 -5.27 19.68
N LYS A 160 9.00 -6.59 19.68
CA LYS A 160 10.02 -7.30 18.91
C LYS A 160 9.44 -8.17 17.80
N SER A 161 8.17 -8.54 17.92
CA SER A 161 7.49 -9.36 16.93
C SER A 161 7.11 -8.56 15.70
N PHE A 162 6.99 -9.25 14.55
CA PHE A 162 6.63 -8.59 13.30
C PHE A 162 5.15 -8.16 13.23
N LYS A 163 4.31 -8.67 14.13
CA LYS A 163 2.89 -8.27 14.29
C LYS A 163 2.42 -8.57 15.72
N SER A 164 1.22 -8.10 16.07
CA SER A 164 0.55 -8.43 17.32
C SER A 164 0.26 -9.92 17.43
N GLU A 165 0.06 -10.40 18.65
CA GLU A 165 -0.35 -11.77 18.99
C GLU A 165 0.59 -12.89 18.45
N THR A 166 1.88 -12.60 18.30
CA THR A 166 2.91 -13.58 17.94
C THR A 166 4.22 -13.29 18.65
N ASN A 167 5.04 -14.32 18.85
CA ASN A 167 6.41 -14.22 19.36
C ASN A 167 7.46 -14.31 18.24
N ILE A 168 7.04 -14.38 16.97
CA ILE A 168 7.94 -14.50 15.82
C ILE A 168 8.62 -13.16 15.58
N THR A 169 9.95 -13.17 15.61
CA THR A 169 10.79 -11.99 15.42
C THR A 169 11.46 -11.93 14.04
N THR A 170 11.42 -13.03 13.28
CA THR A 170 11.99 -13.11 11.94
C THR A 170 11.36 -12.07 11.02
N GLY A 171 12.19 -11.27 10.37
CA GLY A 171 11.75 -10.19 9.47
C GLY A 171 11.01 -9.06 10.19
N SER A 172 11.20 -8.90 11.50
CA SER A 172 10.55 -7.82 12.24
C SER A 172 11.13 -6.45 11.85
N PRO A 173 10.30 -5.51 11.41
CA PRO A 173 10.75 -4.14 11.12
C PRO A 173 11.34 -3.43 12.35
N SER A 174 10.82 -3.71 13.55
CA SER A 174 11.35 -3.15 14.80
C SER A 174 12.78 -3.60 15.10
N ILE A 175 13.12 -4.85 14.75
CA ILE A 175 14.50 -5.35 14.90
C ILE A 175 15.40 -4.74 13.83
N LEU A 176 14.94 -4.59 12.61
CA LEU A 176 15.69 -3.94 11.55
C LEU A 176 16.00 -2.48 11.94
N LEU A 177 15.00 -1.72 12.36
CA LEU A 177 15.16 -0.35 12.84
C LEU A 177 16.20 -0.27 13.98
N LYS A 178 16.10 -1.16 14.98
CA LYS A 178 17.05 -1.23 16.09
C LYS A 178 18.48 -1.50 15.65
N ASN A 179 18.66 -2.27 14.58
CA ASN A 179 20.01 -2.66 14.11
C ASN A 179 20.67 -1.58 13.26
N ILE A 180 19.88 -0.64 12.71
CA ILE A 180 20.36 0.50 11.93
C ILE A 180 20.68 1.67 12.85
N LEU A 181 19.85 1.95 13.88
CA LEU A 181 20.12 2.93 14.94
C LEU A 181 21.29 2.50 15.83
#